data_e5ba94cbf0bf271148448e231465f79f
#
_entry.id   e5ba94cbf0bf271148448e231465f79f
#
_cell.length_a   1.000
_cell.length_b   1.000
_cell.length_c   1.000
_cell.angle_alpha   90.00
_cell.angle_beta   90.00
_cell.angle_gamma   90.00
#
_symmetry.space_group_name_H-M   'P 1'
#
loop_
_entity.id
_entity.type
_entity.pdbx_description
1 polymer ?
#
loop_
_entity_poly.entity_id
_entity_poly.type
_entity_poly.pdbx_seq_one_letter_code
_entity_poly.pdbx_strand_id
1 'polypeptide(L)'
;MNDFATLDPYGVLTEPTTLRIQRHLPGPIERVWDYLTQSDLRRRWFAAGDMKMEVGGAVELIWRNDELTDPPGQRPAGSSGENRMQSRILELDPPHKLAIAWGASGGSVSFELEQQGSDVLLTIVHRGVPDRASLLNFGPGWHAHLDILVALLAGEQPKPFWDEIHRLKGEYAQRLPA
;
A
#
# COMPACT_ATOMS: atom_id res chain seq x y z
N MET A 1 10.82 6.31 27.16
CA MET A 1 10.43 7.29 26.12
C MET A 1 10.93 6.73 24.80
N ASN A 2 10.02 6.17 24.02
CA ASN A 2 10.40 5.69 22.69
C ASN A 2 10.47 6.90 21.78
N ASP A 3 11.69 7.29 21.50
CA ASP A 3 11.97 8.30 20.50
C ASP A 3 11.77 7.64 19.13
N PHE A 4 10.49 7.50 18.73
CA PHE A 4 10.19 7.13 17.37
C PHE A 4 10.64 8.30 16.50
N ALA A 5 11.79 8.16 15.87
CA ALA A 5 12.18 9.07 14.83
C ALA A 5 10.97 9.28 13.91
N THR A 6 10.56 10.53 13.71
CA THR A 6 9.43 10.85 12.84
C THR A 6 9.71 10.27 11.46
N LEU A 7 8.94 9.26 11.05
CA LEU A 7 9.08 8.67 9.73
C LEU A 7 8.67 9.69 8.66
N ASP A 8 9.46 9.76 7.60
CA ASP A 8 9.04 10.44 6.39
C ASP A 8 7.85 9.67 5.80
N PRO A 9 6.67 10.28 5.66
CA PRO A 9 5.51 9.59 5.11
C PRO A 9 5.61 9.31 3.62
N TYR A 10 6.56 9.93 2.92
CA TYR A 10 6.71 9.76 1.48
C TYR A 10 7.50 8.51 1.13
N GLY A 11 7.11 7.90 0.01
CA GLY A 11 7.92 6.85 -0.60
C GLY A 11 9.23 7.41 -1.12
N VAL A 12 10.30 6.63 -0.99
CA VAL A 12 11.64 7.00 -1.45
C VAL A 12 12.23 5.89 -2.32
N LEU A 13 13.10 6.25 -3.25
CA LEU A 13 13.84 5.27 -4.01
C LEU A 13 15.05 4.81 -3.20
N THR A 14 15.14 3.49 -2.95
CA THR A 14 16.31 2.86 -2.35
C THR A 14 17.28 2.35 -3.41
N GLU A 15 16.75 2.08 -4.60
CA GLU A 15 17.46 1.72 -5.81
C GLU A 15 16.72 2.34 -7.00
N PRO A 16 17.29 2.42 -8.21
CA PRO A 16 16.65 3.13 -9.33
C PRO A 16 15.24 2.66 -9.68
N THR A 17 14.93 1.37 -9.43
CA THR A 17 13.62 0.78 -9.73
C THR A 17 12.89 0.26 -8.50
N THR A 18 13.32 0.66 -7.30
CA THR A 18 12.76 0.17 -6.02
C THR A 18 12.25 1.33 -5.18
N LEU A 19 10.95 1.31 -4.91
CA LEU A 19 10.26 2.28 -4.07
C LEU A 19 9.99 1.66 -2.70
N ARG A 20 10.35 2.39 -1.63
CA ARG A 20 10.06 2.00 -0.24
C ARG A 20 9.20 3.06 0.43
N ILE A 21 8.16 2.63 1.15
CA ILE A 21 7.32 3.52 1.96
C ILE A 21 7.00 2.84 3.29
N GLN A 22 6.97 3.61 4.38
CA GLN A 22 6.81 3.10 5.73
C GLN A 22 5.71 3.82 6.49
N ARG A 23 5.07 3.10 7.44
CA ARG A 23 4.11 3.66 8.40
C ARG A 23 4.25 3.00 9.76
N HIS A 24 4.11 3.80 10.82
CA HIS A 24 3.82 3.30 12.15
C HIS A 24 2.32 3.13 12.32
N LEU A 25 1.91 1.94 12.75
CA LEU A 25 0.50 1.58 12.94
C LEU A 25 0.29 1.10 14.38
N PRO A 26 -0.88 1.36 14.99
CA PRO A 26 -1.17 0.75 16.28
C PRO A 26 -1.27 -0.77 16.13
N GLY A 27 -0.64 -1.49 17.08
CA GLY A 27 -0.69 -2.94 17.13
C GLY A 27 -2.01 -3.49 17.67
N PRO A 28 -2.08 -4.78 17.90
CA PRO A 28 -1.00 -5.77 17.75
C PRO A 28 -0.70 -6.13 16.29
N ILE A 29 0.44 -6.78 16.09
CA ILE A 29 0.92 -7.17 14.74
C ILE A 29 -0.08 -8.09 14.01
N GLU A 30 -0.77 -8.96 14.74
CA GLU A 30 -1.77 -9.86 14.17
C GLU A 30 -2.95 -9.08 13.55
N ARG A 31 -3.35 -7.99 14.18
CA ARG A 31 -4.40 -7.12 13.63
C ARG A 31 -3.96 -6.48 12.31
N VAL A 32 -2.74 -5.97 12.27
CA VAL A 32 -2.20 -5.40 11.03
C VAL A 32 -2.08 -6.47 9.95
N TRP A 33 -1.62 -7.66 10.30
CA TRP A 33 -1.55 -8.79 9.39
C TRP A 33 -2.92 -9.14 8.79
N ASP A 34 -3.97 -9.13 9.60
CA ASP A 34 -5.33 -9.37 9.13
C ASP A 34 -5.78 -8.32 8.11
N TYR A 35 -5.43 -7.04 8.31
CA TYR A 35 -5.72 -5.97 7.34
C TYR A 35 -4.94 -6.13 6.03
N LEU A 36 -3.85 -6.87 6.01
CA LEU A 36 -3.11 -7.18 4.78
C LEU A 36 -3.69 -8.40 4.06
N THR A 37 -4.15 -9.41 4.79
CA THR A 37 -4.40 -10.74 4.24
C THR A 37 -5.87 -11.12 4.11
N GLN A 38 -6.76 -10.55 4.92
CA GLN A 38 -8.20 -10.83 4.83
C GLN A 38 -8.88 -9.85 3.86
N SER A 39 -9.59 -10.38 2.88
CA SER A 39 -10.24 -9.59 1.84
C SER A 39 -11.16 -8.51 2.41
N ASP A 40 -12.01 -8.86 3.40
CA ASP A 40 -12.98 -7.93 3.99
C ASP A 40 -12.31 -6.76 4.72
N LEU A 41 -11.14 -6.96 5.31
CA LEU A 41 -10.38 -5.90 5.97
C LEU A 41 -9.51 -5.15 4.97
N ARG A 42 -8.84 -5.85 4.08
CA ARG A 42 -7.95 -5.25 3.09
C ARG A 42 -8.71 -4.33 2.13
N ARG A 43 -9.94 -4.68 1.73
CA ARG A 43 -10.76 -3.83 0.85
C ARG A 43 -11.07 -2.46 1.43
N ARG A 44 -10.98 -2.32 2.75
CA ARG A 44 -11.30 -1.05 3.43
C ARG A 44 -10.25 0.02 3.21
N TRP A 45 -9.03 -0.37 2.85
CA TRP A 45 -7.94 0.58 2.64
C TRP A 45 -7.21 0.38 1.30
N PHE A 46 -7.31 -0.79 0.70
CA PHE A 46 -6.52 -1.14 -0.50
C PHE A 46 -7.40 -1.85 -1.55
N ALA A 47 -7.47 -3.16 -1.52
CA ALA A 47 -8.16 -3.96 -2.53
C ALA A 47 -8.81 -5.20 -1.92
N ALA A 48 -9.95 -5.62 -2.48
CA ALA A 48 -10.58 -6.90 -2.17
C ALA A 48 -9.89 -8.03 -2.94
N GLY A 49 -10.37 -9.25 -2.77
CA GLY A 49 -9.92 -10.43 -3.50
C GLY A 49 -9.31 -11.49 -2.58
N ASP A 50 -9.31 -12.73 -3.06
CA ASP A 50 -8.84 -13.87 -2.29
C ASP A 50 -7.33 -14.05 -2.42
N MET A 51 -6.73 -14.51 -1.34
CA MET A 51 -5.33 -14.94 -1.29
C MET A 51 -5.27 -16.36 -0.78
N LYS A 52 -4.70 -17.26 -1.56
CA LYS A 52 -4.37 -18.60 -1.09
C LYS A 52 -3.06 -18.54 -0.31
N MET A 53 -3.14 -18.62 1.01
CA MET A 53 -2.03 -18.34 1.94
C MET A 53 -0.99 -19.44 1.95
N GLU A 54 -0.29 -19.60 0.86
CA GLU A 54 0.88 -20.48 0.70
C GLU A 54 1.80 -19.91 -0.39
N VAL A 55 3.08 -20.23 -0.36
CA VAL A 55 4.02 -19.83 -1.43
C VAL A 55 3.56 -20.43 -2.76
N GLY A 56 3.48 -19.60 -3.80
CA GLY A 56 2.90 -19.99 -5.08
C GLY A 56 1.38 -19.87 -5.14
N GLY A 57 0.72 -19.61 -4.03
CA GLY A 57 -0.74 -19.47 -3.94
C GLY A 57 -1.27 -18.30 -4.78
N ALA A 58 -2.44 -18.51 -5.38
CA ALA A 58 -3.08 -17.47 -6.20
C ALA A 58 -3.52 -16.27 -5.37
N VAL A 59 -3.33 -15.08 -5.92
CA VAL A 59 -3.77 -13.81 -5.36
C VAL A 59 -4.61 -13.09 -6.40
N GLU A 60 -5.80 -12.62 -5.99
CA GLU A 60 -6.60 -11.70 -6.76
C GLU A 60 -6.70 -10.38 -6.03
N LEU A 61 -6.44 -9.27 -6.71
CA LEU A 61 -6.62 -7.93 -6.16
C LEU A 61 -7.65 -7.19 -7.01
N ILE A 62 -8.67 -6.65 -6.34
CA ILE A 62 -9.79 -5.95 -6.95
C ILE A 62 -9.89 -4.58 -6.29
N TRP A 63 -9.45 -3.54 -7.01
CA TRP A 63 -9.51 -2.16 -6.52
C TRP A 63 -10.84 -1.53 -6.90
N ARG A 64 -11.53 -0.98 -5.89
CA ARG A 64 -12.71 -0.13 -6.03
C ARG A 64 -12.46 1.16 -5.26
N ASN A 65 -11.59 1.99 -5.82
CA ASN A 65 -11.06 3.16 -5.12
C ASN A 65 -12.13 4.21 -4.81
N ASP A 66 -13.24 4.23 -5.55
CA ASP A 66 -14.38 5.11 -5.26
C ASP A 66 -15.07 4.74 -3.93
N GLU A 67 -14.86 3.52 -3.42
CA GLU A 67 -15.49 3.02 -2.19
C GLU A 67 -14.63 3.20 -0.94
N LEU A 68 -13.37 3.66 -1.08
CA LEU A 68 -12.42 3.73 0.04
C LEU A 68 -12.74 4.85 1.03
N THR A 69 -13.27 5.97 0.55
CA THR A 69 -13.63 7.12 1.38
C THR A 69 -14.98 7.67 0.99
N ASP A 70 -15.62 8.39 1.91
CA ASP A 70 -16.88 9.09 1.66
C ASP A 70 -16.77 10.53 2.17
N PRO A 71 -16.69 11.54 1.26
CA PRO A 71 -16.74 11.43 -0.20
C PRO A 71 -15.45 10.83 -0.80
N PRO A 72 -15.53 10.22 -2.01
CA PRO A 72 -14.35 9.63 -2.64
C PRO A 72 -13.38 10.64 -3.25
N GLY A 73 -13.80 11.89 -3.41
CA GLY A 73 -13.10 12.86 -4.23
C GLY A 73 -13.40 12.66 -5.71
N GLN A 74 -12.74 13.44 -6.57
CA GLN A 74 -12.99 13.40 -8.00
C GLN A 74 -12.05 12.43 -8.71
N ARG A 75 -12.60 11.30 -9.17
CA ARG A 75 -11.84 10.34 -9.97
C ARG A 75 -11.38 10.97 -11.28
N PRO A 76 -10.10 10.74 -11.69
CA PRO A 76 -9.60 11.26 -12.97
C PRO A 76 -10.44 10.77 -14.16
N ALA A 77 -10.64 11.65 -15.15
CA ALA A 77 -11.34 11.30 -16.37
C ALA A 77 -10.61 10.15 -17.09
N GLY A 78 -11.40 9.20 -17.62
CA GLY A 78 -10.86 8.04 -18.33
C GLY A 78 -10.38 6.89 -17.43
N SER A 79 -10.37 7.07 -16.12
CA SER A 79 -10.04 5.97 -15.19
C SER A 79 -11.27 5.09 -14.93
N SER A 80 -11.01 3.80 -14.64
CA SER A 80 -12.06 2.84 -14.32
C SER A 80 -12.44 2.90 -12.83
N GLY A 81 -13.71 2.63 -12.51
CA GLY A 81 -14.17 2.46 -11.13
C GLY A 81 -13.72 1.15 -10.49
N GLU A 82 -13.30 0.17 -11.29
CA GLU A 82 -12.80 -1.12 -10.82
C GLU A 82 -11.60 -1.54 -11.63
N ASN A 83 -10.54 -1.99 -10.94
CA ASN A 83 -9.34 -2.55 -11.55
C ASN A 83 -9.03 -3.90 -10.91
N ARG A 84 -8.50 -4.84 -11.68
CA ARG A 84 -8.18 -6.18 -11.21
C ARG A 84 -6.76 -6.58 -11.60
N MET A 85 -6.11 -7.33 -10.71
CA MET A 85 -4.80 -7.93 -10.98
C MET A 85 -4.78 -9.35 -10.45
N GLN A 86 -4.31 -10.28 -11.26
CA GLN A 86 -4.01 -11.64 -10.84
C GLN A 86 -2.52 -11.73 -10.49
N SER A 87 -2.21 -12.39 -9.39
CA SER A 87 -0.86 -12.51 -8.88
C SER A 87 -0.66 -13.84 -8.16
N ARG A 88 0.48 -13.99 -7.51
CA ARG A 88 0.80 -15.13 -6.66
C ARG A 88 1.67 -14.71 -5.49
N ILE A 89 1.66 -15.49 -4.43
CA ILE A 89 2.51 -15.28 -3.28
C ILE A 89 3.93 -15.76 -3.60
N LEU A 90 4.91 -14.90 -3.40
CA LEU A 90 6.33 -15.19 -3.58
C LEU A 90 7.02 -15.60 -2.28
N GLU A 91 6.66 -14.92 -1.19
CA GLU A 91 7.19 -15.20 0.15
C GLU A 91 6.07 -15.07 1.18
N LEU A 92 6.10 -15.89 2.21
CA LEU A 92 5.10 -15.88 3.27
C LEU A 92 5.72 -16.29 4.59
N ASP A 93 5.73 -15.37 5.55
CA ASP A 93 6.18 -15.57 6.92
C ASP A 93 5.24 -14.85 7.88
N PRO A 94 4.08 -15.45 8.22
CA PRO A 94 3.11 -14.81 9.11
C PRO A 94 3.65 -14.61 10.53
N PRO A 95 3.37 -13.49 11.19
CA PRO A 95 2.72 -12.28 10.71
C PRO A 95 3.73 -11.19 10.26
N HIS A 96 4.92 -11.58 9.81
CA HIS A 96 6.05 -10.67 9.58
C HIS A 96 6.26 -10.28 8.12
N LYS A 97 5.95 -11.16 7.17
CA LYS A 97 6.25 -10.88 5.76
C LYS A 97 5.27 -11.54 4.79
N LEU A 98 4.83 -10.76 3.82
CA LEU A 98 4.11 -11.21 2.65
C LEU A 98 4.71 -10.53 1.42
N ALA A 99 5.12 -11.30 0.42
CA ALA A 99 5.55 -10.77 -0.86
C ALA A 99 4.73 -11.37 -1.99
N ILE A 100 4.31 -10.53 -2.93
CA ILE A 100 3.51 -10.94 -4.08
C ILE A 100 4.18 -10.45 -5.38
N ALA A 101 3.94 -11.17 -6.48
CA ALA A 101 4.30 -10.71 -7.81
C ALA A 101 3.44 -9.49 -8.16
N TRP A 102 4.00 -8.56 -8.95
CA TRP A 102 3.28 -7.36 -9.35
C TRP A 102 3.31 -7.19 -10.86
N GLY A 103 2.13 -7.37 -11.47
CA GLY A 103 2.00 -7.28 -12.92
C GLY A 103 2.73 -8.37 -13.69
N ALA A 104 2.78 -8.21 -15.01
CA ALA A 104 3.40 -9.17 -15.92
C ALA A 104 4.90 -8.89 -16.18
N SER A 105 5.44 -7.77 -15.68
CA SER A 105 6.79 -7.29 -15.99
C SER A 105 7.88 -7.77 -15.02
N GLY A 106 7.57 -8.71 -14.12
CA GLY A 106 8.56 -9.23 -13.17
C GLY A 106 8.75 -8.38 -11.90
N GLY A 107 7.89 -7.41 -11.65
CA GLY A 107 7.90 -6.65 -10.41
C GLY A 107 7.40 -7.45 -9.21
N SER A 108 7.65 -6.93 -8.02
CA SER A 108 7.17 -7.52 -6.77
C SER A 108 6.87 -6.45 -5.74
N VAL A 109 5.98 -6.77 -4.80
CA VAL A 109 5.70 -5.94 -3.63
C VAL A 109 5.82 -6.80 -2.39
N SER A 110 6.61 -6.35 -1.43
CA SER A 110 6.68 -6.98 -0.12
C SER A 110 6.08 -6.08 0.95
N PHE A 111 5.36 -6.71 1.88
CA PHE A 111 4.82 -6.10 3.09
C PHE A 111 5.57 -6.71 4.26
N GLU A 112 6.29 -5.90 5.01
CA GLU A 112 7.08 -6.34 6.16
C GLU A 112 6.54 -5.68 7.42
N LEU A 113 6.29 -6.48 8.46
CA LEU A 113 5.78 -6.01 9.74
C LEU A 113 6.78 -6.29 10.84
N GLU A 114 7.09 -5.27 11.64
CA GLU A 114 7.95 -5.38 12.81
C GLU A 114 7.24 -4.80 14.03
N GLN A 115 7.06 -5.63 15.06
CA GLN A 115 6.48 -5.18 16.33
C GLN A 115 7.48 -4.27 17.05
N GLN A 116 7.05 -3.05 17.36
CA GLN A 116 7.85 -2.05 18.07
C GLN A 116 7.06 -1.53 19.28
N GLY A 117 7.26 -2.18 20.44
CA GLY A 117 6.45 -1.90 21.62
C GLY A 117 4.98 -2.23 21.36
N SER A 118 4.09 -1.25 21.53
CA SER A 118 2.66 -1.39 21.22
C SER A 118 2.32 -1.09 19.76
N ASP A 119 3.27 -0.59 18.98
CA ASP A 119 3.09 -0.25 17.59
C ASP A 119 3.74 -1.26 16.66
N VAL A 120 3.41 -1.14 15.37
CA VAL A 120 3.93 -1.99 14.30
C VAL A 120 4.51 -1.09 13.22
N LEU A 121 5.74 -1.36 12.81
CA LEU A 121 6.31 -0.72 11.63
C LEU A 121 5.95 -1.55 10.41
N LEU A 122 5.15 -0.97 9.51
CA LEU A 122 4.88 -1.54 8.20
C LEU A 122 5.83 -0.94 7.17
N THR A 123 6.56 -1.78 6.46
CA THR A 123 7.42 -1.39 5.34
C THR A 123 6.89 -2.04 4.06
N ILE A 124 6.56 -1.22 3.07
CA ILE A 124 6.23 -1.69 1.73
C ILE A 124 7.43 -1.42 0.82
N VAL A 125 7.87 -2.46 0.11
CA VAL A 125 8.94 -2.35 -0.88
C VAL A 125 8.41 -2.83 -2.23
N HIS A 126 8.35 -1.91 -3.19
CA HIS A 126 7.90 -2.18 -4.55
C HIS A 126 9.11 -2.21 -5.49
N ARG A 127 9.45 -3.39 -5.98
CA ARG A 127 10.63 -3.63 -6.84
C ARG A 127 10.23 -3.82 -8.29
N GLY A 128 11.14 -3.51 -9.19
CA GLY A 128 10.94 -3.70 -10.63
C GLY A 128 9.99 -2.68 -11.23
N VAL A 129 9.97 -1.45 -10.69
CA VAL A 129 9.19 -0.35 -11.26
C VAL A 129 9.84 0.06 -12.59
N PRO A 130 9.13 -0.05 -13.74
CA PRO A 130 9.79 0.01 -15.03
C PRO A 130 10.26 1.41 -15.44
N ASP A 131 9.57 2.47 -15.02
CA ASP A 131 9.83 3.83 -15.48
C ASP A 131 9.32 4.88 -14.50
N ARG A 132 9.65 6.15 -14.79
CA ARG A 132 9.24 7.29 -13.96
C ARG A 132 7.72 7.48 -13.93
N ALA A 133 7.03 7.23 -15.03
CA ALA A 133 5.57 7.35 -15.08
C ALA A 133 4.92 6.36 -14.09
N SER A 134 5.44 5.15 -14.02
CA SER A 134 5.00 4.14 -13.05
C SER A 134 5.31 4.55 -11.60
N LEU A 135 6.49 5.13 -11.36
CA LEU A 135 6.83 5.68 -10.03
C LEU A 135 5.87 6.78 -9.60
N LEU A 136 5.46 7.65 -10.51
CA LEU A 136 4.50 8.72 -10.25
C LEU A 136 3.06 8.22 -10.08
N ASN A 137 2.78 6.97 -10.41
CA ASN A 137 1.52 6.31 -10.09
C ASN A 137 1.62 5.54 -8.78
N PHE A 138 2.67 4.75 -8.59
CA PHE A 138 2.80 3.88 -7.41
C PHE A 138 3.12 4.64 -6.13
N GLY A 139 3.96 5.68 -6.20
CA GLY A 139 4.27 6.51 -5.03
C GLY A 139 3.04 7.14 -4.41
N PRO A 140 2.29 7.96 -5.16
CA PRO A 140 1.03 8.52 -4.68
C PRO A 140 0.01 7.46 -4.30
N GLY A 141 -0.09 6.38 -5.06
CA GLY A 141 -1.02 5.27 -4.79
C GLY A 141 -0.76 4.62 -3.44
N TRP A 142 0.45 4.16 -3.18
CA TRP A 142 0.80 3.58 -1.89
C TRP A 142 0.61 4.57 -0.75
N HIS A 143 1.03 5.82 -0.93
CA HIS A 143 0.89 6.86 0.08
C HIS A 143 -0.58 7.08 0.47
N ALA A 144 -1.46 7.29 -0.50
CA ALA A 144 -2.88 7.53 -0.25
C ALA A 144 -3.57 6.32 0.38
N HIS A 145 -3.30 5.11 -0.10
CA HIS A 145 -3.84 3.88 0.49
C HIS A 145 -3.38 3.70 1.95
N LEU A 146 -2.11 3.93 2.22
CA LEU A 146 -1.57 3.79 3.58
C LEU A 146 -2.13 4.83 4.54
N ASP A 147 -2.40 6.05 4.08
CA ASP A 147 -3.03 7.08 4.92
C ASP A 147 -4.45 6.65 5.34
N ILE A 148 -5.17 5.94 4.47
CA ILE A 148 -6.47 5.36 4.82
C ILE A 148 -6.29 4.29 5.90
N LEU A 149 -5.32 3.39 5.75
CA LEU A 149 -5.04 2.35 6.75
C LEU A 149 -4.71 2.96 8.11
N VAL A 150 -3.86 3.98 8.14
CA VAL A 150 -3.53 4.72 9.37
C VAL A 150 -4.80 5.27 10.03
N ALA A 151 -5.65 5.95 9.25
CA ALA A 151 -6.89 6.52 9.76
C ALA A 151 -7.84 5.44 10.32
N LEU A 152 -8.03 4.34 9.58
CA LEU A 152 -8.90 3.24 10.02
C LEU A 152 -8.43 2.63 11.34
N LEU A 153 -7.14 2.37 11.48
CA LEU A 153 -6.60 1.77 12.70
C LEU A 153 -6.59 2.73 13.89
N ALA A 154 -6.57 4.04 13.63
CA ALA A 154 -6.67 5.07 14.66
C ALA A 154 -8.13 5.46 14.99
N GLY A 155 -9.11 4.93 14.26
CA GLY A 155 -10.52 5.30 14.43
C GLY A 155 -10.85 6.68 13.90
N GLU A 156 -10.08 7.18 12.93
CA GLU A 156 -10.24 8.50 12.34
C GLU A 156 -10.88 8.42 10.95
N GLN A 157 -11.47 9.54 10.50
CA GLN A 157 -12.04 9.67 9.17
C GLN A 157 -10.91 9.95 8.15
N PRO A 158 -10.71 9.10 7.13
CA PRO A 158 -9.73 9.40 6.10
C PRO A 158 -10.18 10.54 5.19
N LYS A 159 -9.21 11.23 4.60
CA LYS A 159 -9.46 12.28 3.60
C LYS A 159 -9.95 11.66 2.28
N PRO A 160 -10.67 12.42 1.43
CA PRO A 160 -11.13 11.90 0.13
C PRO A 160 -9.98 11.35 -0.71
N PHE A 161 -10.09 10.10 -1.11
CA PHE A 161 -8.98 9.36 -1.76
C PHE A 161 -8.46 10.05 -3.02
N TRP A 162 -9.36 10.41 -3.95
CA TRP A 162 -8.93 10.97 -5.24
C TRP A 162 -8.34 12.37 -5.10
N ASP A 163 -8.81 13.16 -4.14
CA ASP A 163 -8.24 14.48 -3.87
C ASP A 163 -6.80 14.34 -3.34
N GLU A 164 -6.57 13.36 -2.46
CA GLU A 164 -5.23 13.06 -1.97
C GLU A 164 -4.32 12.55 -3.10
N ILE A 165 -4.82 11.71 -4.00
CA ILE A 165 -4.06 11.25 -5.17
C ILE A 165 -3.61 12.44 -6.03
N HIS A 166 -4.50 13.39 -6.32
CA HIS A 166 -4.15 14.59 -7.11
C HIS A 166 -3.06 15.43 -6.44
N ARG A 167 -3.22 15.67 -5.14
CA ARG A 167 -2.22 16.43 -4.35
C ARG A 167 -0.87 15.73 -4.36
N LEU A 168 -0.86 14.43 -4.09
CA LEU A 168 0.37 13.63 -3.98
C LEU A 168 1.09 13.48 -5.31
N LYS A 169 0.39 13.37 -6.42
CA LYS A 169 1.03 13.34 -7.74
C LYS A 169 1.91 14.56 -7.99
N GLY A 170 1.42 15.74 -7.62
CA GLY A 170 2.21 16.98 -7.73
C GLY A 170 3.43 16.95 -6.83
N GLU A 171 3.29 16.49 -5.59
CA GLU A 171 4.41 16.44 -4.64
C GLU A 171 5.47 15.41 -5.06
N TYR A 172 5.05 14.21 -5.46
CA TYR A 172 5.99 13.17 -5.91
C TYR A 172 6.72 13.56 -7.20
N ALA A 173 6.08 14.32 -8.10
CA ALA A 173 6.74 14.84 -9.29
C ALA A 173 7.95 15.72 -8.97
N GLN A 174 7.91 16.40 -7.82
CA GLN A 174 9.02 17.23 -7.34
C GLN A 174 10.06 16.45 -6.54
N ARG A 175 9.64 15.39 -5.85
CA ARG A 175 10.50 14.61 -4.95
C ARG A 175 11.28 13.49 -5.65
N LEU A 176 10.67 12.85 -6.65
CA LEU A 176 11.32 11.76 -7.39
C LEU A 176 12.22 12.32 -8.49
N PRO A 177 13.36 11.64 -8.77
CA PRO A 177 14.28 12.08 -9.82
C PRO A 177 13.61 12.13 -11.20
N ALA A 178 14.09 13.05 -12.02
CA ALA A 178 13.62 13.21 -13.41
C ALA A 178 14.00 12.01 -14.29
#